data_a613229c9ff969f4e6f7a3144f3f5072
#
_entry.id   a613229c9ff969f4e6f7a3144f3f5072
#
_cell.length_a   1.000
_cell.length_b   1.000
_cell.length_c   1.000
_cell.angle_alpha   90.00
_cell.angle_beta   90.00
_cell.angle_gamma   90.00
#
_symmetry.space_group_name_H-M   'P 1'
#
loop_
_entity.id
_entity.type
_entity.pdbx_description
1 polymer ?
#
loop_
_entity_poly.entity_id
_entity_poly.type
_entity_poly.pdbx_seq_one_letter_code
_entity_poly.pdbx_strand_id
1 'polypeptide(L)'
;LLTSSAASDVYKRQDHGYQAPGNRTNLQVLVNPATWVEDLAALEPGTVVVWNENSKLEMDRDDVISYPIPMTKIARGINPKLAKLITNIVYVGALAEILGIEQSALESAVAKQFKGKDSAIELNTTALNLGREYFRDNLAKDDPYVVEARPIEVPQFFIEGNEAIALGSLFGGAQMLSWYPITPSSSLAEGMIAWIPKIRTNDDGESTCAVIQAEDELAAAGMVLGAGWAGARGMTATSGPGISLMQEFIGLAYFAEIPSVFWDVCRVGPSTGLPTRTQQSDITMLYEGSHGDTQHIVLFPGTVEECFEFGWRAFDYTEKFQTPVFGMSDLDLGMNRWACSGFEYPSEAMDRGKVVREKDVFEAFEEFGRYLDVDGDGIPYRTLPGSGMAPILYRGTGHNPMGVYSEKPHDYLQLMKRLRSKIDSTRDQLPAPILKEESECEIGIIYLGSMENTIQEIDDILESTGLKVSQCRLRALPAHSEIEKFIERHQT
;
A
#
# COMPACT_ATOMS: atom_id res chain seq x y z
N LEU A 1 6.84 -18.15 9.29
CA LEU A 1 6.94 -17.33 10.50
C LEU A 1 5.97 -16.16 10.36
N LEU A 2 4.70 -16.41 10.63
CA LEU A 2 3.79 -15.35 11.01
C LEU A 2 4.20 -14.97 12.44
N THR A 3 5.11 -14.03 12.55
CA THR A 3 5.26 -13.32 13.80
C THR A 3 3.96 -12.60 14.04
N SER A 4 3.47 -12.74 15.22
CA SER A 4 2.17 -12.32 15.72
C SER A 4 1.81 -10.85 15.55
N SER A 5 2.65 -10.00 15.04
CA SER A 5 2.35 -8.59 14.85
C SER A 5 1.27 -8.31 13.80
N ALA A 6 1.19 -9.11 12.74
CA ALA A 6 0.14 -8.95 11.74
C ALA A 6 -1.20 -9.60 12.14
N ALA A 7 -1.21 -10.47 13.15
CA ALA A 7 -2.42 -11.11 13.64
C ALA A 7 -3.03 -10.40 14.87
N SER A 8 -2.31 -9.47 15.47
CA SER A 8 -2.76 -8.74 16.66
C SER A 8 -3.68 -7.55 16.34
N ASP A 9 -3.71 -7.12 15.08
CA ASP A 9 -4.46 -5.96 14.66
C ASP A 9 -5.89 -6.31 14.23
N VAL A 10 -6.50 -7.24 14.92
CA VAL A 10 -7.95 -7.33 14.90
C VAL A 10 -8.45 -6.07 15.59
N TYR A 11 -8.69 -5.08 14.76
CA TYR A 11 -9.41 -3.85 15.00
C TYR A 11 -9.87 -3.68 16.44
N LYS A 12 -9.15 -2.89 17.19
CA LYS A 12 -9.66 -2.29 18.41
C LYS A 12 -10.87 -1.43 18.05
N ARG A 13 -12.03 -2.00 17.88
CA ARG A 13 -13.26 -1.26 17.98
C ARG A 13 -13.55 -1.06 19.43
N GLN A 14 -12.92 -0.06 19.96
CA GLN A 14 -13.35 0.64 21.15
C GLN A 14 -14.51 1.56 20.79
N ASP A 15 -15.16 2.16 21.74
CA ASP A 15 -16.22 3.13 21.52
C ASP A 15 -15.78 4.31 20.62
N HIS A 16 -14.50 4.54 20.49
CA HIS A 16 -13.86 5.60 19.70
C HIS A 16 -13.48 5.20 18.25
N GLY A 17 -13.52 3.93 17.89
CA GLY A 17 -13.25 3.47 16.52
C GLY A 17 -11.81 3.56 16.04
N TYR A 18 -10.82 3.63 16.95
CA TYR A 18 -9.39 3.67 16.60
C TYR A 18 -8.97 2.48 15.74
N GLN A 19 -8.14 2.74 14.76
CA GLN A 19 -7.70 1.74 13.78
C GLN A 19 -6.21 1.37 13.89
N ALA A 20 -5.43 2.16 14.62
CA ALA A 20 -4.02 1.87 14.82
C ALA A 20 -3.77 0.80 15.88
N PRO A 21 -2.66 0.03 15.77
CA PRO A 21 -2.21 -0.85 16.84
C PRO A 21 -1.88 -0.01 18.09
N GLY A 22 -2.42 -0.44 19.23
CA GLY A 22 -2.13 0.25 20.50
C GLY A 22 -0.77 -0.13 21.09
N ASN A 23 -0.36 0.59 22.09
CA ASN A 23 0.91 0.38 22.80
C ASN A 23 0.88 -0.82 23.76
N ARG A 24 -0.31 -1.39 24.03
CA ARG A 24 -0.51 -2.45 25.00
C ARG A 24 -1.08 -3.70 24.36
N THR A 25 -0.60 -4.84 24.81
CA THR A 25 -1.17 -6.15 24.47
C THR A 25 -2.17 -6.55 25.53
N ASN A 26 -3.45 -6.58 25.21
CA ASN A 26 -4.49 -7.00 26.15
C ASN A 26 -4.61 -8.52 26.25
N LEU A 27 -4.43 -9.22 25.13
CA LEU A 27 -4.44 -10.68 25.06
C LEU A 27 -3.30 -11.15 24.16
N GLN A 28 -2.50 -12.11 24.63
CA GLN A 28 -1.39 -12.69 23.87
C GLN A 28 -1.50 -14.22 23.81
N VAL A 29 -1.17 -14.77 22.64
CA VAL A 29 -1.11 -16.24 22.45
C VAL A 29 0.34 -16.67 22.35
N LEU A 30 0.82 -17.44 23.33
CA LEU A 30 2.19 -17.91 23.41
C LEU A 30 2.28 -19.38 23.01
N VAL A 31 2.75 -19.62 21.79
CA VAL A 31 2.88 -20.97 21.21
C VAL A 31 4.29 -21.31 20.78
N ASN A 32 5.19 -20.33 20.69
CA ASN A 32 6.55 -20.51 20.19
C ASN A 32 7.55 -20.61 21.35
N PRO A 33 8.17 -21.79 21.57
CA PRO A 33 9.18 -21.94 22.62
C PRO A 33 10.43 -21.07 22.43
N ALA A 34 10.75 -20.69 21.20
CA ALA A 34 11.98 -19.94 20.91
C ALA A 34 11.91 -18.47 21.37
N THR A 35 10.70 -17.88 21.44
CA THR A 35 10.50 -16.49 21.85
C THR A 35 9.89 -16.38 23.25
N TRP A 36 9.66 -17.49 23.94
CA TRP A 36 8.94 -17.55 25.21
C TRP A 36 9.45 -16.58 26.28
N VAL A 37 10.76 -16.55 26.48
CA VAL A 37 11.38 -15.70 27.53
C VAL A 37 11.19 -14.22 27.21
N GLU A 38 11.38 -13.84 25.95
CA GLU A 38 11.21 -12.47 25.48
C GLU A 38 9.74 -12.06 25.52
N ASP A 39 8.85 -12.97 25.06
CA ASP A 39 7.41 -12.72 25.07
C ASP A 39 6.87 -12.55 26.50
N LEU A 40 7.29 -13.39 27.45
CA LEU A 40 6.92 -13.23 28.87
C LEU A 40 7.44 -11.92 29.48
N ALA A 41 8.66 -11.53 29.14
CA ALA A 41 9.26 -10.30 29.66
C ALA A 41 8.53 -9.04 29.14
N ALA A 42 7.93 -9.13 27.96
CA ALA A 42 7.20 -8.03 27.33
C ALA A 42 5.75 -7.88 27.83
N LEU A 43 5.21 -8.83 28.59
CA LEU A 43 3.83 -8.75 29.09
C LEU A 43 3.70 -7.68 30.19
N GLU A 44 2.65 -6.89 30.09
CA GLU A 44 2.22 -5.99 31.14
C GLU A 44 1.34 -6.72 32.18
N PRO A 45 1.31 -6.25 33.46
CA PRO A 45 0.37 -6.77 34.42
C PRO A 45 -1.08 -6.72 33.96
N GLY A 46 -1.82 -7.79 34.19
CA GLY A 46 -3.21 -7.93 33.74
C GLY A 46 -3.40 -8.39 32.31
N THR A 47 -2.34 -8.62 31.53
CA THR A 47 -2.45 -9.21 30.21
C THR A 47 -3.04 -10.61 30.26
N VAL A 48 -3.98 -10.92 29.36
CA VAL A 48 -4.51 -12.27 29.18
C VAL A 48 -3.54 -13.09 28.32
N VAL A 49 -3.15 -14.26 28.80
CA VAL A 49 -2.17 -15.12 28.13
C VAL A 49 -2.79 -16.49 27.85
N VAL A 50 -2.95 -16.83 26.58
CA VAL A 50 -3.32 -18.16 26.13
C VAL A 50 -2.07 -18.89 25.66
N TRP A 51 -1.73 -19.99 26.28
CA TRP A 51 -0.47 -20.68 25.98
C TRP A 51 -0.59 -22.19 25.88
N ASN A 52 0.38 -22.82 25.21
CA ASN A 52 0.37 -24.27 25.01
C ASN A 52 1.02 -24.99 26.21
N GLU A 53 0.22 -25.52 27.10
CA GLU A 53 0.65 -26.28 28.27
C GLU A 53 1.62 -27.44 27.96
N ASN A 54 1.57 -28.00 26.76
CA ASN A 54 2.42 -29.11 26.35
C ASN A 54 3.83 -28.69 25.91
N SER A 55 4.16 -27.40 25.95
CA SER A 55 5.44 -26.89 25.45
C SER A 55 6.63 -27.06 26.41
N LYS A 56 6.45 -27.64 27.58
CA LYS A 56 7.47 -27.76 28.67
C LYS A 56 8.03 -26.42 29.13
N LEU A 57 7.26 -25.36 28.98
CA LEU A 57 7.57 -24.01 29.43
C LEU A 57 6.81 -23.76 30.72
N GLU A 58 7.41 -23.02 31.63
CA GLU A 58 6.80 -22.65 32.90
C GLU A 58 6.27 -21.23 32.81
N MET A 59 5.02 -21.05 33.25
CA MET A 59 4.41 -19.75 33.44
C MET A 59 4.70 -19.30 34.86
N ASP A 60 5.73 -18.48 35.03
CA ASP A 60 6.22 -17.95 36.30
C ASP A 60 5.72 -16.53 36.62
N ARG A 61 4.66 -16.08 35.93
CA ARG A 61 4.00 -14.78 36.06
C ARG A 61 2.64 -14.96 36.77
N ASP A 62 2.51 -14.38 37.97
CA ASP A 62 1.27 -14.37 38.79
C ASP A 62 0.46 -13.07 38.61
N ASP A 63 1.01 -12.09 37.91
CA ASP A 63 0.40 -10.82 37.59
C ASP A 63 -0.33 -10.78 36.22
N VAL A 64 -0.45 -11.92 35.54
CA VAL A 64 -1.18 -12.10 34.28
C VAL A 64 -2.35 -13.06 34.42
N ILE A 65 -3.38 -12.92 33.56
CA ILE A 65 -4.49 -13.88 33.51
C ILE A 65 -4.09 -15.03 32.58
N SER A 66 -3.84 -16.20 33.13
CA SER A 66 -3.22 -17.32 32.42
C SER A 66 -4.22 -18.42 32.05
N TYR A 67 -4.32 -18.74 30.75
CA TYR A 67 -5.14 -19.83 30.21
C TYR A 67 -4.27 -20.91 29.56
N PRO A 68 -3.91 -21.97 30.31
CA PRO A 68 -3.17 -23.12 29.76
C PRO A 68 -4.08 -24.00 28.92
N ILE A 69 -3.74 -24.19 27.65
CA ILE A 69 -4.46 -25.06 26.74
C ILE A 69 -3.52 -26.18 26.26
N PRO A 70 -3.88 -27.46 26.38
CA PRO A 70 -3.06 -28.58 25.89
C PRO A 70 -3.18 -28.76 24.39
N MET A 71 -2.86 -27.70 23.63
CA MET A 71 -3.09 -27.55 22.18
C MET A 71 -2.49 -28.72 21.39
N THR A 72 -1.24 -29.06 21.69
CA THR A 72 -0.54 -30.16 21.00
C THR A 72 -1.15 -31.51 21.30
N LYS A 73 -1.61 -31.75 22.53
CA LYS A 73 -2.28 -33.02 22.92
C LYS A 73 -3.61 -33.16 22.20
N ILE A 74 -4.43 -32.10 22.16
CA ILE A 74 -5.71 -32.06 21.44
C ILE A 74 -5.47 -32.33 19.95
N ALA A 75 -4.56 -31.58 19.33
CA ALA A 75 -4.23 -31.75 17.90
C ALA A 75 -3.75 -33.16 17.54
N ARG A 76 -2.93 -33.79 18.39
CA ARG A 76 -2.47 -35.17 18.21
C ARG A 76 -3.60 -36.19 18.36
N GLY A 77 -4.57 -35.93 19.22
CA GLY A 77 -5.76 -36.76 19.38
C GLY A 77 -6.64 -36.78 18.12
N ILE A 78 -6.67 -35.70 17.35
CA ILE A 78 -7.42 -35.62 16.10
C ILE A 78 -6.66 -36.31 14.97
N ASN A 79 -5.43 -35.87 14.71
CA ASN A 79 -4.59 -36.41 13.64
C ASN A 79 -3.10 -36.27 13.97
N PRO A 80 -2.39 -37.35 14.39
CA PRO A 80 -0.98 -37.24 14.77
C PRO A 80 -0.06 -36.74 13.65
N LYS A 81 -0.38 -37.01 12.38
CA LYS A 81 0.44 -36.60 11.23
C LYS A 81 0.29 -35.10 10.91
N LEU A 82 -0.88 -34.57 11.14
CA LEU A 82 -1.21 -33.16 10.84
C LEU A 82 -1.21 -32.26 12.09
N ALA A 83 -0.85 -32.82 13.27
CA ALA A 83 -0.94 -32.11 14.54
C ALA A 83 -0.28 -30.71 14.51
N LYS A 84 0.91 -30.58 13.89
CA LYS A 84 1.60 -29.28 13.77
C LYS A 84 0.79 -28.24 13.01
N LEU A 85 0.00 -28.64 12.01
CA LEU A 85 -0.79 -27.73 11.18
C LEU A 85 -2.08 -27.31 11.90
N ILE A 86 -2.71 -28.23 12.66
CA ILE A 86 -4.00 -27.98 13.30
C ILE A 86 -3.88 -27.46 14.75
N THR A 87 -2.71 -27.48 15.35
CA THR A 87 -2.49 -26.89 16.69
C THR A 87 -2.94 -25.42 16.74
N ASN A 88 -2.70 -24.66 15.68
CA ASN A 88 -3.14 -23.27 15.59
C ASN A 88 -4.67 -23.13 15.56
N ILE A 89 -5.38 -24.08 14.98
CA ILE A 89 -6.84 -24.07 14.96
C ILE A 89 -7.42 -24.38 16.34
N VAL A 90 -6.75 -25.22 17.12
CA VAL A 90 -7.17 -25.50 18.51
C VAL A 90 -7.17 -24.23 19.36
N TYR A 91 -6.11 -23.42 19.29
CA TYR A 91 -6.11 -22.17 20.08
C TYR A 91 -7.10 -21.15 19.54
N VAL A 92 -7.36 -21.11 18.21
CA VAL A 92 -8.42 -20.27 17.65
C VAL A 92 -9.78 -20.63 18.25
N GLY A 93 -10.06 -21.92 18.43
CA GLY A 93 -11.26 -22.38 19.13
C GLY A 93 -11.34 -21.90 20.58
N ALA A 94 -10.25 -22.02 21.34
CA ALA A 94 -10.19 -21.51 22.71
C ALA A 94 -10.37 -19.99 22.76
N LEU A 95 -9.70 -19.24 21.89
CA LEU A 95 -9.88 -17.79 21.78
C LEU A 95 -11.31 -17.40 21.46
N ALA A 96 -11.95 -18.14 20.58
CA ALA A 96 -13.34 -17.87 20.22
C ALA A 96 -14.29 -18.05 21.41
N GLU A 97 -14.01 -19.01 22.30
CA GLU A 97 -14.78 -19.15 23.54
C GLU A 97 -14.47 -18.01 24.53
N ILE A 98 -13.21 -17.67 24.72
CA ILE A 98 -12.78 -16.54 25.56
C ILE A 98 -13.46 -15.25 25.12
N LEU A 99 -13.48 -14.97 23.82
CA LEU A 99 -13.96 -13.71 23.26
C LEU A 99 -15.46 -13.70 22.92
N GLY A 100 -16.17 -14.82 23.12
CA GLY A 100 -17.59 -14.91 22.85
C GLY A 100 -17.96 -14.91 21.37
N ILE A 101 -17.06 -15.34 20.47
CA ILE A 101 -17.31 -15.37 19.02
C ILE A 101 -18.31 -16.46 18.68
N GLU A 102 -19.31 -16.13 17.86
CA GLU A 102 -20.34 -17.07 17.45
C GLU A 102 -19.81 -18.24 16.64
N GLN A 103 -20.35 -19.43 16.91
CA GLN A 103 -19.97 -20.68 16.22
C GLN A 103 -20.18 -20.61 14.70
N SER A 104 -21.31 -20.04 14.29
CA SER A 104 -21.68 -19.90 12.87
C SER A 104 -20.68 -19.05 12.08
N ALA A 105 -20.11 -18.01 12.70
CA ALA A 105 -19.10 -17.16 12.08
C ALA A 105 -17.79 -17.94 11.85
N LEU A 106 -17.40 -18.77 12.81
CA LEU A 106 -16.20 -19.61 12.72
C LEU A 106 -16.32 -20.69 11.65
N GLU A 107 -17.46 -21.40 11.63
CA GLU A 107 -17.74 -22.43 10.63
C GLU A 107 -17.77 -21.85 9.21
N SER A 108 -18.40 -20.67 9.06
CA SER A 108 -18.40 -19.94 7.78
C SER A 108 -16.99 -19.56 7.33
N ALA A 109 -16.15 -19.08 8.26
CA ALA A 109 -14.75 -18.74 7.96
C ALA A 109 -13.93 -19.96 7.53
N VAL A 110 -14.06 -21.09 8.23
CA VAL A 110 -13.40 -22.35 7.88
C VAL A 110 -13.87 -22.84 6.52
N ALA A 111 -15.18 -22.86 6.26
CA ALA A 111 -15.75 -23.29 4.98
C ALA A 111 -15.25 -22.41 3.82
N LYS A 112 -15.17 -21.10 4.02
CA LYS A 112 -14.66 -20.15 3.02
C LYS A 112 -13.17 -20.37 2.74
N GLN A 113 -12.36 -20.58 3.79
CA GLN A 113 -10.91 -20.79 3.68
C GLN A 113 -10.55 -22.08 2.94
N PHE A 114 -11.29 -23.15 3.19
CA PHE A 114 -11.01 -24.47 2.63
C PHE A 114 -12.01 -24.90 1.54
N LYS A 115 -12.61 -23.94 0.85
CA LYS A 115 -13.60 -24.17 -0.20
C LYS A 115 -13.19 -25.29 -1.17
N GLY A 116 -14.08 -26.27 -1.34
CA GLY A 116 -13.84 -27.45 -2.21
C GLY A 116 -12.96 -28.55 -1.61
N LYS A 117 -12.65 -28.49 -0.30
CA LYS A 117 -11.83 -29.49 0.41
C LYS A 117 -12.56 -29.96 1.68
N ASP A 118 -13.62 -30.75 1.53
CA ASP A 118 -14.51 -31.15 2.64
C ASP A 118 -13.76 -31.78 3.80
N SER A 119 -12.78 -32.67 3.54
CA SER A 119 -11.95 -33.28 4.60
C SER A 119 -11.10 -32.27 5.38
N ALA A 120 -10.69 -31.20 4.76
CA ALA A 120 -9.98 -30.12 5.45
C ALA A 120 -10.94 -29.26 6.27
N ILE A 121 -12.15 -29.01 5.79
CA ILE A 121 -13.19 -28.30 6.53
C ILE A 121 -13.55 -29.11 7.79
N GLU A 122 -13.84 -30.39 7.67
CA GLU A 122 -14.18 -31.28 8.78
C GLU A 122 -13.05 -31.32 9.83
N LEU A 123 -11.80 -31.50 9.39
CA LEU A 123 -10.62 -31.56 10.26
C LEU A 123 -10.44 -30.27 11.07
N ASN A 124 -10.54 -29.12 10.40
CA ASN A 124 -10.33 -27.80 11.06
C ASN A 124 -11.52 -27.43 11.96
N THR A 125 -12.75 -27.74 11.56
CA THR A 125 -13.94 -27.53 12.40
C THR A 125 -13.87 -28.39 13.66
N THR A 126 -13.40 -29.64 13.54
CA THR A 126 -13.20 -30.52 14.71
C THR A 126 -12.15 -29.95 15.67
N ALA A 127 -11.01 -29.48 15.14
CA ALA A 127 -9.95 -28.88 15.96
C ALA A 127 -10.42 -27.62 16.69
N LEU A 128 -11.17 -26.77 16.01
CA LEU A 128 -11.77 -25.56 16.55
C LEU A 128 -12.76 -25.87 17.68
N ASN A 129 -13.66 -26.84 17.47
CA ASN A 129 -14.66 -27.22 18.46
C ASN A 129 -14.01 -27.81 19.72
N LEU A 130 -13.04 -28.67 19.57
CA LEU A 130 -12.32 -29.24 20.72
C LEU A 130 -11.52 -28.19 21.50
N GLY A 131 -11.01 -27.16 20.85
CA GLY A 131 -10.38 -26.03 21.53
C GLY A 131 -11.39 -25.21 22.35
N ARG A 132 -12.57 -24.93 21.80
CA ARG A 132 -13.69 -24.28 22.51
C ARG A 132 -14.17 -25.08 23.71
N GLU A 133 -14.46 -26.37 23.48
CA GLU A 133 -14.95 -27.29 24.50
C GLU A 133 -13.95 -27.41 25.65
N TYR A 134 -12.67 -27.53 25.34
CA TYR A 134 -11.65 -27.60 26.39
C TYR A 134 -11.66 -26.38 27.28
N PHE A 135 -11.70 -25.17 26.71
CA PHE A 135 -11.74 -23.94 27.52
C PHE A 135 -12.99 -23.92 28.38
N ARG A 136 -14.17 -24.09 27.79
CA ARG A 136 -15.46 -24.03 28.49
C ARG A 136 -15.56 -25.04 29.63
N ASP A 137 -15.04 -26.25 29.43
CA ASP A 137 -15.25 -27.35 30.36
C ASP A 137 -14.18 -27.42 31.45
N ASN A 138 -13.01 -26.79 31.26
CA ASN A 138 -11.86 -26.92 32.16
C ASN A 138 -11.35 -25.61 32.76
N LEU A 139 -11.70 -24.46 32.19
CA LEU A 139 -11.19 -23.17 32.61
C LEU A 139 -12.33 -22.20 32.93
N ALA A 140 -12.10 -21.33 33.91
CA ALA A 140 -13.01 -20.21 34.19
C ALA A 140 -12.50 -18.95 33.48
N LYS A 141 -13.41 -18.18 32.89
CA LYS A 141 -13.07 -16.91 32.30
C LYS A 141 -12.99 -15.83 33.36
N ASP A 142 -11.78 -15.25 33.54
CA ASP A 142 -11.49 -14.19 34.51
C ASP A 142 -11.19 -12.83 33.86
N ASP A 143 -11.13 -12.77 32.55
CA ASP A 143 -10.87 -11.54 31.80
C ASP A 143 -12.17 -10.85 31.36
N PRO A 144 -12.16 -9.50 31.14
CA PRO A 144 -13.33 -8.75 30.73
C PRO A 144 -13.54 -8.71 29.19
N TYR A 145 -12.68 -9.32 28.39
CA TYR A 145 -12.68 -9.09 26.94
C TYR A 145 -13.76 -9.92 26.23
N VAL A 146 -14.57 -9.23 25.43
CA VAL A 146 -15.62 -9.82 24.60
C VAL A 146 -15.61 -9.16 23.23
N VAL A 147 -15.83 -9.94 22.20
CA VAL A 147 -16.05 -9.44 20.83
C VAL A 147 -17.55 -9.54 20.53
N GLU A 148 -18.22 -8.43 20.46
CA GLU A 148 -19.64 -8.35 20.15
C GLU A 148 -19.89 -8.14 18.66
N ALA A 149 -20.87 -8.85 18.10
CA ALA A 149 -21.34 -8.58 16.75
C ALA A 149 -22.05 -7.21 16.72
N ARG A 150 -21.58 -6.31 15.87
CA ARG A 150 -22.27 -5.01 15.67
C ARG A 150 -23.18 -5.06 14.46
N PRO A 151 -24.35 -4.40 14.49
CA PRO A 151 -25.17 -4.24 13.30
C PRO A 151 -24.37 -3.45 12.23
N ILE A 152 -24.41 -3.95 11.01
CA ILE A 152 -23.77 -3.29 9.86
C ILE A 152 -24.83 -2.35 9.27
N GLU A 153 -24.70 -1.05 9.49
CA GLU A 153 -25.61 -0.03 8.93
C GLU A 153 -25.36 0.17 7.43
N VAL A 154 -24.11 0.11 7.01
CA VAL A 154 -23.69 0.21 5.60
C VAL A 154 -22.91 -1.04 5.25
N PRO A 155 -23.22 -1.72 4.12
CA PRO A 155 -22.44 -2.86 3.67
C PRO A 155 -20.95 -2.49 3.55
N GLN A 156 -20.11 -3.28 4.18
CA GLN A 156 -18.66 -3.10 4.15
C GLN A 156 -17.98 -4.38 3.68
N PHE A 157 -16.84 -4.23 3.05
CA PHE A 157 -15.94 -5.34 2.73
C PHE A 157 -14.54 -5.04 3.26
N PHE A 158 -13.74 -6.09 3.44
CA PHE A 158 -12.36 -5.95 3.87
C PHE A 158 -11.43 -6.09 2.67
N ILE A 159 -10.52 -5.11 2.53
CA ILE A 159 -9.55 -5.09 1.44
C ILE A 159 -8.18 -4.61 1.96
N GLU A 160 -7.11 -5.14 1.39
CA GLU A 160 -5.75 -4.67 1.62
C GLU A 160 -5.48 -3.42 0.76
N GLY A 161 -4.64 -2.49 1.25
CA GLY A 161 -4.25 -1.32 0.46
C GLY A 161 -3.61 -1.71 -0.87
N ASN A 162 -2.76 -2.73 -0.88
CA ASN A 162 -2.14 -3.27 -2.11
C ASN A 162 -3.18 -3.80 -3.11
N GLU A 163 -4.22 -4.50 -2.64
CA GLU A 163 -5.32 -4.97 -3.49
C GLU A 163 -6.16 -3.79 -4.02
N ALA A 164 -6.37 -2.76 -3.21
CA ALA A 164 -7.07 -1.54 -3.63
C ALA A 164 -6.28 -0.76 -4.70
N ILE A 165 -4.94 -0.62 -4.55
CA ILE A 165 -4.06 -0.06 -5.58
C ILE A 165 -4.15 -0.86 -6.88
N ALA A 166 -4.09 -2.19 -6.78
CA ALA A 166 -4.18 -3.09 -7.93
C ALA A 166 -5.49 -2.88 -8.69
N LEU A 167 -6.61 -2.85 -7.96
CA LEU A 167 -7.92 -2.63 -8.53
C LEU A 167 -8.04 -1.24 -9.16
N GLY A 168 -7.62 -0.18 -8.47
CA GLY A 168 -7.58 1.18 -8.99
C GLY A 168 -6.73 1.29 -10.26
N SER A 169 -5.56 0.64 -10.28
CA SER A 169 -4.69 0.60 -11.46
C SER A 169 -5.38 -0.04 -12.68
N LEU A 170 -6.11 -1.12 -12.48
CA LEU A 170 -6.86 -1.78 -13.55
C LEU A 170 -8.00 -0.90 -14.06
N PHE A 171 -8.72 -0.19 -13.19
CA PHE A 171 -9.72 0.82 -13.59
C PHE A 171 -9.09 2.04 -14.26
N GLY A 172 -7.88 2.42 -13.85
CA GLY A 172 -7.04 3.41 -14.53
C GLY A 172 -6.51 2.98 -15.88
N GLY A 173 -6.89 1.80 -16.37
CA GLY A 173 -6.52 1.34 -17.70
C GLY A 173 -5.10 0.81 -17.80
N ALA A 174 -4.50 0.30 -16.72
CA ALA A 174 -3.23 -0.39 -16.78
C ALA A 174 -3.24 -1.49 -17.86
N GLN A 175 -2.23 -1.50 -18.73
CA GLN A 175 -2.06 -2.45 -19.81
C GLN A 175 -0.87 -3.38 -19.56
N MET A 176 0.01 -3.01 -18.65
CA MET A 176 1.18 -3.82 -18.31
C MET A 176 1.57 -3.60 -16.84
N LEU A 177 1.74 -4.71 -16.13
CA LEU A 177 2.49 -4.80 -14.89
C LEU A 177 3.77 -5.60 -15.17
N SER A 178 4.92 -4.98 -14.94
CA SER A 178 6.20 -5.69 -14.90
C SER A 178 6.78 -5.55 -13.50
N TRP A 179 7.11 -6.65 -12.83
CA TRP A 179 7.46 -6.62 -11.41
C TRP A 179 8.47 -7.73 -11.05
N TYR A 180 9.12 -7.57 -9.92
CA TYR A 180 9.94 -8.58 -9.27
C TYR A 180 9.48 -8.79 -7.84
N PRO A 181 9.32 -10.04 -7.35
CA PRO A 181 8.74 -10.31 -6.04
C PRO A 181 9.57 -9.74 -4.89
N ILE A 182 8.95 -8.88 -4.09
CA ILE A 182 9.53 -8.33 -2.88
C ILE A 182 8.43 -8.00 -1.86
N THR A 183 8.62 -8.38 -0.60
CA THR A 183 7.74 -8.00 0.49
C THR A 183 7.95 -6.52 0.84
N PRO A 184 6.87 -5.71 1.02
CA PRO A 184 5.45 -6.07 1.09
C PRO A 184 4.68 -5.90 -0.24
N SER A 185 5.30 -5.51 -1.35
CA SER A 185 4.61 -5.14 -2.59
C SER A 185 4.05 -6.32 -3.41
N SER A 186 4.48 -7.57 -3.13
CA SER A 186 4.05 -8.73 -3.92
C SER A 186 2.53 -8.92 -3.95
N SER A 187 1.82 -8.61 -2.87
CA SER A 187 0.36 -8.73 -2.82
C SER A 187 -0.36 -7.73 -3.75
N LEU A 188 0.27 -6.61 -4.14
CA LEU A 188 -0.25 -5.73 -5.17
C LEU A 188 -0.27 -6.44 -6.54
N ALA A 189 0.84 -7.05 -6.93
CA ALA A 189 0.93 -7.81 -8.18
C ALA A 189 -0.03 -9.02 -8.19
N GLU A 190 -0.09 -9.75 -7.07
CA GLU A 190 -1.03 -10.86 -6.88
C GLU A 190 -2.49 -10.40 -6.96
N GLY A 191 -2.80 -9.22 -6.42
CA GLY A 191 -4.10 -8.57 -6.54
C GLY A 191 -4.46 -8.29 -8.01
N MET A 192 -3.54 -7.72 -8.80
CA MET A 192 -3.76 -7.53 -10.24
C MET A 192 -4.02 -8.86 -10.96
N ILE A 193 -3.20 -9.87 -10.71
CA ILE A 193 -3.35 -11.22 -11.29
C ILE A 193 -4.75 -11.80 -10.99
N ALA A 194 -5.23 -11.61 -9.76
CA ALA A 194 -6.53 -12.13 -9.33
C ALA A 194 -7.73 -11.38 -9.97
N TRP A 195 -7.58 -10.08 -10.24
CA TRP A 195 -8.66 -9.24 -10.78
C TRP A 195 -8.70 -9.19 -12.31
N ILE A 196 -7.56 -9.30 -13.00
CA ILE A 196 -7.49 -9.24 -14.48
C ILE A 196 -8.48 -10.17 -15.16
N PRO A 197 -8.61 -11.48 -14.80
CA PRO A 197 -9.57 -12.37 -15.44
C PRO A 197 -11.04 -11.97 -15.27
N LYS A 198 -11.34 -11.10 -14.30
CA LYS A 198 -12.71 -10.68 -13.97
C LYS A 198 -13.12 -9.39 -14.68
N ILE A 199 -12.17 -8.47 -14.91
CA ILE A 199 -12.48 -7.11 -15.36
C ILE A 199 -11.64 -6.62 -16.55
N ARG A 200 -10.63 -7.38 -16.97
CA ARG A 200 -9.68 -6.97 -18.03
C ARG A 200 -9.53 -8.04 -19.12
N THR A 201 -10.66 -8.59 -19.56
CA THR A 201 -10.74 -9.50 -20.72
C THR A 201 -11.54 -8.85 -21.84
N ASN A 202 -11.12 -9.10 -23.10
CA ASN A 202 -11.89 -8.72 -24.27
C ASN A 202 -13.01 -9.74 -24.54
N ASP A 203 -13.79 -9.50 -25.62
CA ASP A 203 -14.91 -10.38 -26.02
C ASP A 203 -14.44 -11.78 -26.43
N ASP A 204 -13.19 -11.94 -26.82
CA ASP A 204 -12.57 -13.23 -27.16
C ASP A 204 -12.03 -13.97 -25.93
N GLY A 205 -12.14 -13.38 -24.74
CA GLY A 205 -11.64 -13.94 -23.49
C GLY A 205 -10.14 -13.73 -23.25
N GLU A 206 -9.47 -12.92 -24.07
CA GLU A 206 -8.05 -12.62 -23.92
C GLU A 206 -7.83 -11.46 -22.94
N SER A 207 -6.74 -11.53 -22.18
CA SER A 207 -6.37 -10.46 -21.24
C SER A 207 -5.97 -9.17 -21.96
N THR A 208 -6.50 -8.03 -21.53
CA THR A 208 -6.12 -6.69 -21.99
C THR A 208 -5.06 -6.03 -21.11
N CYS A 209 -4.49 -6.76 -20.16
CA CYS A 209 -3.41 -6.34 -19.31
C CYS A 209 -2.38 -7.47 -19.16
N ALA A 210 -1.14 -7.22 -19.57
CA ALA A 210 -0.04 -8.18 -19.43
C ALA A 210 0.56 -8.10 -18.04
N VAL A 211 0.85 -9.26 -17.44
CA VAL A 211 1.62 -9.34 -16.18
C VAL A 211 2.90 -10.12 -16.43
N ILE A 212 4.05 -9.50 -16.17
CA ILE A 212 5.36 -10.07 -16.42
C ILE A 212 6.16 -10.04 -15.13
N GLN A 213 6.54 -11.22 -14.63
CA GLN A 213 7.56 -11.31 -13.60
C GLN A 213 8.91 -11.21 -14.29
N ALA A 214 9.63 -10.13 -14.00
CA ALA A 214 10.94 -9.85 -14.58
C ALA A 214 12.06 -10.65 -13.88
N GLU A 215 13.26 -10.62 -14.45
CA GLU A 215 14.46 -11.26 -13.88
C GLU A 215 14.92 -10.53 -12.61
N ASP A 216 14.78 -9.20 -12.60
CA ASP A 216 15.09 -8.30 -11.49
C ASP A 216 14.28 -7.00 -11.59
N GLU A 217 14.49 -6.10 -10.63
CA GLU A 217 13.84 -4.80 -10.59
C GLU A 217 14.28 -3.88 -11.75
N LEU A 218 15.53 -3.98 -12.22
CA LEU A 218 16.00 -3.19 -13.36
C LEU A 218 15.26 -3.58 -14.63
N ALA A 219 15.13 -4.88 -14.89
CA ALA A 219 14.37 -5.39 -16.03
C ALA A 219 12.91 -4.97 -15.93
N ALA A 220 12.31 -5.03 -14.73
CA ALA A 220 10.94 -4.58 -14.49
C ALA A 220 10.75 -3.11 -14.87
N ALA A 221 11.62 -2.22 -14.39
CA ALA A 221 11.58 -0.79 -14.72
C ALA A 221 11.77 -0.55 -16.23
N GLY A 222 12.74 -1.19 -16.85
CA GLY A 222 13.00 -1.07 -18.30
C GLY A 222 11.79 -1.46 -19.15
N MET A 223 11.07 -2.52 -18.78
CA MET A 223 9.84 -2.94 -19.46
C MET A 223 8.73 -1.90 -19.29
N VAL A 224 8.57 -1.31 -18.10
CA VAL A 224 7.58 -0.24 -17.84
C VAL A 224 7.87 0.98 -18.72
N LEU A 225 9.12 1.39 -18.82
CA LEU A 225 9.51 2.50 -19.68
C LEU A 225 9.23 2.19 -21.15
N GLY A 226 9.55 0.96 -21.59
CA GLY A 226 9.23 0.50 -22.94
C GLY A 226 7.73 0.57 -23.25
N ALA A 227 6.89 0.17 -22.31
CA ALA A 227 5.43 0.29 -22.40
C ALA A 227 4.99 1.76 -22.52
N GLY A 228 5.47 2.64 -21.64
CA GLY A 228 5.16 4.08 -21.65
C GLY A 228 5.62 4.77 -22.94
N TRP A 229 6.81 4.40 -23.46
CA TRP A 229 7.30 4.85 -24.74
C TRP A 229 6.38 4.44 -25.88
N ALA A 230 5.89 3.20 -25.86
CA ALA A 230 4.96 2.69 -26.86
C ALA A 230 3.52 3.25 -26.72
N GLY A 231 3.24 4.02 -25.68
CA GLY A 231 1.94 4.61 -25.40
C GLY A 231 1.00 3.70 -24.59
N ALA A 232 1.52 2.62 -23.99
CA ALA A 232 0.78 1.78 -23.07
C ALA A 232 0.91 2.28 -21.62
N ARG A 233 -0.13 2.10 -20.80
CA ARG A 233 -0.10 2.37 -19.36
C ARG A 233 0.62 1.23 -18.64
N GLY A 234 1.91 1.43 -18.39
CA GLY A 234 2.78 0.48 -17.70
C GLY A 234 3.05 0.87 -16.26
N MET A 235 3.16 -0.14 -15.38
CA MET A 235 3.51 0.05 -13.98
C MET A 235 4.43 -1.04 -13.45
N THR A 236 5.10 -0.73 -12.35
CA THR A 236 5.80 -1.70 -11.49
C THR A 236 5.42 -1.46 -10.02
N ALA A 237 5.60 -2.48 -9.19
CA ALA A 237 5.45 -2.40 -7.76
C ALA A 237 6.65 -3.06 -7.09
N THR A 238 7.22 -2.37 -6.10
CA THR A 238 8.43 -2.79 -5.39
C THR A 238 8.45 -2.22 -3.97
N SER A 239 9.60 -2.25 -3.33
CA SER A 239 9.89 -1.63 -2.04
C SER A 239 11.22 -0.86 -2.15
N GLY A 240 11.61 -0.13 -1.14
CA GLY A 240 12.81 0.70 -1.13
C GLY A 240 14.06 0.08 -1.76
N PRO A 241 14.42 -1.20 -1.50
CA PRO A 241 15.56 -1.83 -2.17
C PRO A 241 15.43 -1.86 -3.70
N GLY A 242 14.24 -2.15 -4.23
CA GLY A 242 14.00 -2.16 -5.66
C GLY A 242 14.04 -0.76 -6.27
N ILE A 243 13.48 0.24 -5.58
CA ILE A 243 13.60 1.65 -5.99
C ILE A 243 15.08 2.06 -6.10
N SER A 244 15.92 1.63 -5.15
CA SER A 244 17.38 1.87 -5.22
C SER A 244 18.02 1.29 -6.47
N LEU A 245 17.61 0.10 -6.90
CA LEU A 245 18.09 -0.55 -8.12
C LEU A 245 17.58 0.13 -9.39
N MET A 246 16.36 0.67 -9.38
CA MET A 246 15.69 1.29 -10.54
C MET A 246 16.17 2.72 -10.85
N GLN A 247 17.07 3.31 -10.05
CA GLN A 247 17.42 4.74 -10.12
C GLN A 247 17.85 5.22 -11.51
N GLU A 248 18.59 4.42 -12.27
CA GLU A 248 18.99 4.79 -13.62
C GLU A 248 17.79 4.88 -14.59
N PHE A 249 16.88 3.90 -14.53
CA PHE A 249 15.67 3.94 -15.35
C PHE A 249 14.71 5.07 -14.93
N ILE A 250 14.64 5.40 -13.65
CA ILE A 250 13.87 6.53 -13.13
C ILE A 250 14.43 7.85 -13.71
N GLY A 251 15.76 8.02 -13.71
CA GLY A 251 16.42 9.16 -14.31
C GLY A 251 16.18 9.24 -15.82
N LEU A 252 16.24 8.12 -16.52
CA LEU A 252 15.91 8.04 -17.95
C LEU A 252 14.43 8.45 -18.20
N ALA A 253 13.50 7.94 -17.40
CA ALA A 253 12.08 8.29 -17.54
C ALA A 253 11.83 9.79 -17.34
N TYR A 254 12.49 10.40 -16.36
CA TYR A 254 12.41 11.83 -16.09
C TYR A 254 12.98 12.66 -17.25
N PHE A 255 14.22 12.35 -17.68
CA PHE A 255 14.94 13.15 -18.65
C PHE A 255 14.42 12.98 -20.08
N ALA A 256 13.99 11.77 -20.45
CA ALA A 256 13.39 11.47 -21.74
C ALA A 256 11.86 11.68 -21.76
N GLU A 257 11.27 12.05 -20.63
CA GLU A 257 9.84 12.34 -20.47
C GLU A 257 8.95 11.17 -20.90
N ILE A 258 9.23 10.00 -20.29
CA ILE A 258 8.50 8.76 -20.53
C ILE A 258 7.50 8.52 -19.43
N PRO A 259 6.18 8.48 -19.71
CA PRO A 259 5.17 8.13 -18.73
C PRO A 259 5.41 6.74 -18.14
N SER A 260 5.46 6.67 -16.81
CA SER A 260 5.67 5.41 -16.08
C SER A 260 5.19 5.52 -14.64
N VAL A 261 4.60 4.46 -14.11
CA VAL A 261 4.07 4.42 -12.74
C VAL A 261 4.89 3.44 -11.91
N PHE A 262 5.36 3.90 -10.74
CA PHE A 262 6.12 3.12 -9.78
C PHE A 262 5.40 3.13 -8.43
N TRP A 263 5.05 1.97 -7.91
CA TRP A 263 4.53 1.83 -6.56
C TRP A 263 5.63 1.33 -5.63
N ASP A 264 5.91 2.13 -4.62
CA ASP A 264 6.77 1.76 -3.49
C ASP A 264 5.91 1.44 -2.28
N VAL A 265 5.99 0.19 -1.82
CA VAL A 265 5.39 -0.22 -0.54
C VAL A 265 6.52 -0.29 0.47
N CYS A 266 6.66 0.76 1.27
CA CYS A 266 7.78 0.97 2.18
C CYS A 266 7.89 -0.12 3.24
N ARG A 267 9.13 -0.44 3.58
CA ARG A 267 9.49 -1.27 4.73
C ARG A 267 10.73 -0.71 5.41
N VAL A 268 11.04 -1.21 6.60
CA VAL A 268 12.21 -0.75 7.36
C VAL A 268 13.50 -1.00 6.58
N GLY A 269 14.24 0.08 6.31
CA GLY A 269 15.61 0.09 5.77
C GLY A 269 16.66 0.26 6.89
N PRO A 270 17.96 0.50 6.56
CA PRO A 270 18.53 0.51 5.22
C PRO A 270 18.79 -0.88 4.63
N SER A 271 19.20 -0.95 3.36
CA SER A 271 19.44 -2.19 2.58
C SER A 271 18.17 -3.04 2.51
N THR A 272 18.27 -4.36 2.62
CA THR A 272 17.10 -5.25 2.68
C THR A 272 16.28 -5.09 3.97
N GLY A 273 16.86 -4.51 5.00
CA GLY A 273 16.21 -4.08 6.22
C GLY A 273 15.40 -5.16 6.93
N LEU A 274 14.22 -4.77 7.40
CA LEU A 274 13.26 -5.65 8.06
C LEU A 274 12.01 -5.81 7.17
N PRO A 275 11.93 -6.87 6.35
CA PRO A 275 10.90 -7.01 5.30
C PRO A 275 9.45 -6.99 5.79
N THR A 276 9.23 -7.29 7.07
CA THR A 276 7.90 -7.38 7.69
C THR A 276 7.67 -6.30 8.76
N ARG A 277 8.36 -5.17 8.65
CA ARG A 277 8.17 -4.03 9.56
C ARG A 277 7.90 -2.77 8.75
N THR A 278 6.92 -2.00 9.21
CA THR A 278 6.50 -0.76 8.55
C THR A 278 7.47 0.39 8.81
N GLN A 279 7.66 1.23 7.81
CA GLN A 279 8.39 2.49 7.89
C GLN A 279 7.96 3.39 6.73
N GLN A 280 8.17 4.70 6.85
CA GLN A 280 7.92 5.71 5.81
C GLN A 280 9.21 6.47 5.50
N SER A 281 10.29 5.76 5.17
CA SER A 281 11.64 6.34 5.02
C SER A 281 12.01 6.77 3.61
N ASP A 282 11.28 6.34 2.59
CA ASP A 282 11.72 6.41 1.20
C ASP A 282 11.34 7.71 0.48
N ILE A 283 10.71 8.66 1.20
CA ILE A 283 10.17 9.93 0.68
C ILE A 283 11.20 10.70 -0.15
N THR A 284 12.37 10.97 0.43
CA THR A 284 13.43 11.74 -0.25
C THR A 284 13.96 10.99 -1.48
N MET A 285 14.14 9.65 -1.34
CA MET A 285 14.61 8.81 -2.44
C MET A 285 13.61 8.77 -3.60
N LEU A 286 12.31 8.82 -3.33
CA LEU A 286 11.28 8.90 -4.36
C LEU A 286 11.18 10.30 -4.97
N TYR A 287 11.24 11.34 -4.14
CA TYR A 287 11.05 12.71 -4.61
C TYR A 287 12.23 13.26 -5.39
N GLU A 288 13.46 12.96 -4.96
CA GLU A 288 14.71 13.42 -5.55
C GLU A 288 15.51 12.28 -6.22
N GLY A 289 14.84 11.16 -6.49
CA GLY A 289 15.47 9.95 -6.98
C GLY A 289 16.19 10.09 -8.29
N SER A 290 17.21 9.26 -8.52
CA SER A 290 18.20 9.27 -9.57
C SER A 290 19.41 10.18 -9.26
N HIS A 291 20.37 10.22 -10.16
CA HIS A 291 21.52 11.12 -10.08
C HIS A 291 21.22 12.43 -10.84
N GLY A 292 21.85 13.51 -10.42
CA GLY A 292 21.63 14.86 -11.00
C GLY A 292 20.43 15.57 -10.39
N ASP A 293 19.95 16.61 -11.08
CA ASP A 293 18.90 17.49 -10.60
C ASP A 293 17.52 16.97 -11.06
N THR A 294 16.93 16.07 -10.29
CA THR A 294 15.61 15.46 -10.56
C THR A 294 14.60 15.83 -9.50
N GLN A 295 13.33 15.87 -9.87
CA GLN A 295 12.21 15.91 -8.94
C GLN A 295 11.02 15.15 -9.53
N HIS A 296 10.31 14.41 -8.69
CA HIS A 296 9.25 13.52 -9.13
C HIS A 296 7.93 13.81 -8.44
N ILE A 297 6.84 13.39 -9.07
CA ILE A 297 5.52 13.36 -8.44
C ILE A 297 5.44 12.13 -7.55
N VAL A 298 5.08 12.33 -6.27
CA VAL A 298 4.87 11.27 -5.30
C VAL A 298 3.48 11.40 -4.68
N LEU A 299 2.68 10.35 -4.69
CA LEU A 299 1.34 10.28 -4.12
C LEU A 299 1.38 9.47 -2.83
N PHE A 300 0.74 9.97 -1.76
CA PHE A 300 0.71 9.36 -0.44
C PHE A 300 -0.73 9.01 -0.04
N PRO A 301 -1.24 7.82 -0.39
CA PRO A 301 -2.55 7.40 0.08
C PRO A 301 -2.54 7.16 1.59
N GLY A 302 -3.57 7.62 2.31
CA GLY A 302 -3.75 7.39 3.74
C GLY A 302 -4.80 6.34 4.07
N THR A 303 -5.69 6.02 3.12
CA THR A 303 -6.77 5.05 3.28
C THR A 303 -6.83 4.10 2.09
N VAL A 304 -7.60 3.02 2.19
CA VAL A 304 -7.78 2.08 1.08
C VAL A 304 -8.58 2.69 -0.07
N GLU A 305 -9.46 3.65 0.23
CA GLU A 305 -10.18 4.41 -0.78
C GLU A 305 -9.19 5.26 -1.61
N GLU A 306 -8.24 5.92 -0.95
CA GLU A 306 -7.18 6.65 -1.64
C GLU A 306 -6.18 5.73 -2.35
N CYS A 307 -5.92 4.54 -1.82
CA CYS A 307 -5.15 3.51 -2.54
C CYS A 307 -5.79 3.20 -3.89
N PHE A 308 -7.11 3.04 -3.93
CA PHE A 308 -7.84 2.85 -5.18
C PHE A 308 -7.80 4.12 -6.06
N GLU A 309 -8.11 5.28 -5.49
CA GLU A 309 -8.10 6.57 -6.21
C GLU A 309 -6.74 6.85 -6.84
N PHE A 310 -5.67 6.77 -6.07
CA PHE A 310 -4.33 7.05 -6.59
C PHE A 310 -3.83 5.95 -7.52
N GLY A 311 -4.36 4.74 -7.39
CA GLY A 311 -4.11 3.65 -8.33
C GLY A 311 -4.46 4.03 -9.77
N TRP A 312 -5.59 4.70 -10.00
CA TRP A 312 -5.97 5.14 -11.35
C TRP A 312 -5.43 6.52 -11.70
N ARG A 313 -5.39 7.48 -10.75
CA ARG A 313 -4.88 8.85 -11.01
C ARG A 313 -3.41 8.89 -11.38
N ALA A 314 -2.59 7.98 -10.85
CA ALA A 314 -1.17 7.91 -11.19
C ALA A 314 -0.93 7.79 -12.69
N PHE A 315 -1.79 7.02 -13.40
CA PHE A 315 -1.69 6.91 -14.86
C PHE A 315 -2.08 8.19 -15.59
N ASP A 316 -3.09 8.90 -15.12
CA ASP A 316 -3.49 10.17 -15.72
C ASP A 316 -2.41 11.22 -15.50
N TYR A 317 -1.84 11.32 -14.30
CA TYR A 317 -0.75 12.26 -14.01
C TYR A 317 0.52 11.94 -14.80
N THR A 318 0.94 10.67 -14.89
CA THR A 318 2.15 10.34 -15.63
C THR A 318 2.02 10.63 -17.13
N GLU A 319 0.85 10.45 -17.73
CA GLU A 319 0.60 10.75 -19.13
C GLU A 319 0.39 12.25 -19.39
N LYS A 320 -0.36 12.91 -18.52
CA LYS A 320 -0.59 14.36 -18.57
C LYS A 320 0.73 15.14 -18.49
N PHE A 321 1.56 14.82 -17.54
CA PHE A 321 2.81 15.53 -17.27
C PHE A 321 4.03 14.92 -17.97
N GLN A 322 3.89 13.76 -18.61
CA GLN A 322 4.98 13.03 -19.28
C GLN A 322 6.22 12.92 -18.37
N THR A 323 6.04 12.29 -17.22
CA THR A 323 7.09 12.11 -16.20
C THR A 323 6.79 10.85 -15.39
N PRO A 324 7.78 10.22 -14.74
CA PRO A 324 7.48 9.16 -13.79
C PRO A 324 6.64 9.68 -12.63
N VAL A 325 5.66 8.87 -12.19
CA VAL A 325 4.84 9.12 -11.02
C VAL A 325 5.00 7.97 -10.05
N PHE A 326 5.25 8.30 -8.79
CA PHE A 326 5.35 7.35 -7.71
C PHE A 326 4.09 7.34 -6.87
N GLY A 327 3.64 6.16 -6.46
CA GLY A 327 2.78 5.99 -5.31
C GLY A 327 3.61 5.41 -4.17
N MET A 328 3.53 6.01 -2.99
CA MET A 328 4.21 5.53 -1.80
C MET A 328 3.16 5.10 -0.77
N SER A 329 3.12 3.82 -0.51
CA SER A 329 2.40 3.20 0.59
C SER A 329 3.40 2.60 1.58
N ASP A 330 2.93 1.97 2.62
CA ASP A 330 3.77 1.23 3.56
C ASP A 330 3.16 -0.15 3.86
N LEU A 331 3.89 -0.98 4.59
CA LEU A 331 3.47 -2.33 4.95
C LEU A 331 2.13 -2.32 5.69
N ASP A 332 1.92 -1.36 6.57
CA ASP A 332 0.72 -1.30 7.41
C ASP A 332 -0.53 -1.06 6.55
N LEU A 333 -0.53 0.00 5.74
CA LEU A 333 -1.64 0.28 4.83
C LEU A 333 -1.75 -0.80 3.75
N GLY A 334 -0.62 -1.27 3.22
CA GLY A 334 -0.58 -2.17 2.07
C GLY A 334 -1.04 -3.59 2.35
N MET A 335 -0.70 -4.16 3.52
CA MET A 335 -0.92 -5.58 3.80
C MET A 335 -1.98 -5.88 4.86
N ASN A 336 -2.40 -4.89 5.66
CA ASN A 336 -3.52 -5.08 6.57
C ASN A 336 -4.85 -4.97 5.83
N ARG A 337 -5.87 -5.61 6.37
CA ARG A 337 -7.24 -5.55 5.85
C ARG A 337 -8.02 -4.45 6.53
N TRP A 338 -8.50 -3.53 5.75
CA TRP A 338 -9.26 -2.38 6.18
C TRP A 338 -10.72 -2.52 5.78
N ALA A 339 -11.62 -2.04 6.63
CA ALA A 339 -13.03 -1.97 6.30
C ALA A 339 -13.27 -0.84 5.30
N CYS A 340 -13.95 -1.14 4.20
CA CYS A 340 -14.26 -0.20 3.12
C CYS A 340 -15.74 -0.29 2.76
N SER A 341 -16.38 0.86 2.56
CA SER A 341 -17.80 0.94 2.17
C SER A 341 -17.99 0.92 0.64
N GLY A 342 -16.94 1.14 -0.13
CA GLY A 342 -16.95 1.18 -1.59
C GLY A 342 -15.90 2.12 -2.14
N PHE A 343 -15.76 2.12 -3.45
CA PHE A 343 -14.84 2.99 -4.17
C PHE A 343 -15.60 3.94 -5.09
N GLU A 344 -15.10 5.16 -5.21
CA GLU A 344 -15.53 6.08 -6.25
C GLU A 344 -14.78 5.74 -7.54
N TYR A 345 -15.52 5.27 -8.54
CA TYR A 345 -14.96 4.92 -9.83
C TYR A 345 -14.71 6.17 -10.69
N PRO A 346 -13.66 6.18 -11.53
CA PRO A 346 -13.43 7.31 -12.43
C PRO A 346 -14.64 7.50 -13.36
N SER A 347 -15.22 8.70 -13.31
CA SER A 347 -16.36 9.09 -14.15
C SER A 347 -15.93 9.76 -15.46
N GLU A 348 -14.69 10.22 -15.53
CA GLU A 348 -14.12 10.93 -16.66
C GLU A 348 -13.33 9.98 -17.57
N ALA A 349 -13.16 10.37 -18.83
CA ALA A 349 -12.28 9.65 -19.74
C ALA A 349 -10.83 9.75 -19.27
N MET A 350 -10.06 8.69 -19.51
CA MET A 350 -8.62 8.64 -19.18
C MET A 350 -7.89 9.83 -19.82
N ASP A 351 -7.16 10.59 -19.00
CA ASP A 351 -6.30 11.67 -19.50
C ASP A 351 -5.04 11.06 -20.13
N ARG A 352 -4.92 11.19 -21.45
CA ARG A 352 -3.77 10.69 -22.21
C ARG A 352 -2.71 11.77 -22.46
N GLY A 353 -2.91 12.95 -21.90
CA GLY A 353 -2.05 14.11 -22.11
C GLY A 353 -1.95 14.54 -23.58
N LYS A 354 -0.87 15.23 -23.92
CA LYS A 354 -0.65 15.81 -25.25
C LYS A 354 -0.18 14.79 -26.31
N VAL A 355 -0.96 13.72 -26.52
CA VAL A 355 -0.71 12.71 -27.57
C VAL A 355 -1.39 13.13 -28.85
N VAL A 356 -0.61 13.40 -29.89
CA VAL A 356 -1.13 13.68 -31.25
C VAL A 356 -1.48 12.35 -31.91
N ARG A 357 -2.76 12.19 -32.25
CA ARG A 357 -3.30 10.95 -32.84
C ARG A 357 -3.75 11.13 -34.28
N GLU A 358 -4.11 12.35 -34.64
CA GLU A 358 -4.67 12.67 -35.94
C GLU A 358 -3.64 13.38 -36.82
N LYS A 359 -3.57 12.98 -38.10
CA LYS A 359 -2.60 13.50 -39.03
C LYS A 359 -2.82 14.99 -39.30
N ASP A 360 -4.07 15.43 -39.41
CA ASP A 360 -4.41 16.83 -39.66
C ASP A 360 -3.95 17.75 -38.51
N VAL A 361 -4.07 17.25 -37.25
CA VAL A 361 -3.54 17.98 -36.08
C VAL A 361 -2.02 18.04 -36.12
N PHE A 362 -1.38 16.96 -36.58
CA PHE A 362 0.07 16.93 -36.72
C PHE A 362 0.57 17.88 -37.80
N GLU A 363 -0.12 17.93 -38.96
CA GLU A 363 0.21 18.82 -40.07
C GLU A 363 -0.05 20.31 -39.75
N ALA A 364 -0.84 20.62 -38.71
CA ALA A 364 -1.08 22.00 -38.28
C ALA A 364 0.08 22.62 -37.50
N PHE A 365 1.04 21.82 -37.02
CA PHE A 365 2.24 22.35 -36.39
C PHE A 365 3.17 22.97 -37.46
N GLU A 366 3.59 24.22 -37.26
CA GLU A 366 4.62 24.84 -38.10
C GLU A 366 5.94 24.07 -38.03
N GLU A 367 6.29 23.63 -36.81
CA GLU A 367 7.46 22.81 -36.52
C GLU A 367 7.11 21.83 -35.41
N PHE A 368 7.43 20.54 -35.60
CA PHE A 368 7.22 19.51 -34.58
C PHE A 368 8.57 19.04 -34.01
N GLY A 369 8.74 19.20 -32.69
CA GLY A 369 9.87 18.67 -31.93
C GLY A 369 9.39 17.91 -30.71
N ARG A 370 10.00 16.74 -30.45
CA ARG A 370 9.57 15.89 -29.32
C ARG A 370 9.61 16.63 -27.97
N TYR A 371 10.52 17.61 -27.83
CA TYR A 371 10.71 18.36 -26.61
C TYR A 371 10.43 19.85 -26.78
N LEU A 372 9.76 20.21 -27.87
CA LEU A 372 9.37 21.58 -28.13
C LEU A 372 8.10 21.92 -27.33
N ASP A 373 8.24 22.88 -26.43
CA ASP A 373 7.13 23.41 -25.64
C ASP A 373 6.41 24.49 -26.45
N VAL A 374 5.30 24.10 -27.09
CA VAL A 374 4.55 24.99 -27.98
C VAL A 374 3.61 25.91 -27.19
N ASP A 375 3.08 25.41 -26.09
CA ASP A 375 2.04 26.11 -25.29
C ASP A 375 2.64 26.92 -24.12
N GLY A 376 3.92 26.74 -23.82
CA GLY A 376 4.61 27.43 -22.71
C GLY A 376 4.29 26.88 -21.33
N ASP A 377 3.71 25.67 -21.24
CA ASP A 377 3.39 25.00 -19.96
C ASP A 377 4.45 23.96 -19.53
N GLY A 378 5.53 23.86 -20.29
CA GLY A 378 6.62 22.92 -20.03
C GLY A 378 6.40 21.52 -20.56
N ILE A 379 5.21 21.18 -21.10
CA ILE A 379 4.81 19.86 -21.53
C ILE A 379 4.75 19.78 -23.05
N PRO A 380 5.66 19.03 -23.71
CA PRO A 380 5.67 18.94 -25.17
C PRO A 380 4.59 18.01 -25.70
N TYR A 381 4.22 18.20 -26.96
CA TYR A 381 3.41 17.22 -27.70
C TYR A 381 4.21 15.98 -28.07
N ARG A 382 3.55 14.82 -28.10
CA ARG A 382 4.18 13.56 -28.49
C ARG A 382 3.33 12.77 -29.46
N THR A 383 3.99 12.06 -30.36
CA THR A 383 3.40 11.02 -31.19
C THR A 383 3.71 9.63 -30.63
N LEU A 384 3.04 8.59 -31.10
CA LEU A 384 3.27 7.22 -30.67
C LEU A 384 3.84 6.37 -31.82
N PRO A 385 4.62 5.31 -31.51
CA PRO A 385 5.07 4.35 -32.51
C PRO A 385 3.90 3.80 -33.33
N GLY A 386 4.08 3.65 -34.65
CA GLY A 386 3.06 3.12 -35.53
C GLY A 386 1.98 4.12 -35.97
N SER A 387 2.01 5.38 -35.52
CA SER A 387 1.04 6.41 -35.89
C SER A 387 1.20 6.91 -37.33
N GLY A 388 2.31 6.60 -37.99
CA GLY A 388 2.63 7.12 -39.35
C GLY A 388 3.03 8.60 -39.38
N MET A 389 3.15 9.25 -38.21
CA MET A 389 3.59 10.63 -38.07
C MET A 389 5.12 10.70 -37.83
N ALA A 390 5.65 11.87 -37.43
CA ALA A 390 7.09 12.05 -37.25
C ALA A 390 7.76 10.95 -36.45
N PRO A 391 9.03 10.62 -36.77
CA PRO A 391 9.76 9.62 -36.01
C PRO A 391 9.84 10.01 -34.56
N ILE A 392 9.54 9.04 -33.70
CA ILE A 392 9.57 9.23 -32.25
C ILE A 392 10.99 9.01 -31.79
N LEU A 393 11.61 10.09 -31.36
CA LEU A 393 12.95 10.03 -30.79
C LEU A 393 12.90 10.42 -29.33
N TYR A 394 13.00 9.42 -28.45
CA TYR A 394 13.24 9.63 -27.03
C TYR A 394 14.73 9.60 -26.77
N ARG A 395 15.22 10.57 -25.97
CA ARG A 395 16.65 10.72 -25.78
C ARG A 395 17.01 10.88 -24.31
N GLY A 396 17.80 9.93 -23.81
CA GLY A 396 18.34 9.97 -22.45
C GLY A 396 19.65 10.76 -22.32
N THR A 397 20.19 11.28 -23.43
CA THR A 397 21.35 12.17 -23.42
C THR A 397 20.92 13.62 -23.62
N GLY A 398 21.81 14.58 -23.40
CA GLY A 398 21.55 16.00 -23.66
C GLY A 398 20.97 16.24 -25.06
N HIS A 399 19.96 17.07 -25.16
CA HIS A 399 19.22 17.31 -26.39
C HIS A 399 18.63 18.73 -26.47
N ASN A 400 18.38 19.15 -27.68
CA ASN A 400 17.65 20.37 -27.96
C ASN A 400 16.12 20.12 -28.06
N PRO A 401 15.26 21.13 -28.21
CA PRO A 401 13.82 20.96 -28.33
C PRO A 401 13.36 20.02 -29.45
N MET A 402 14.16 19.85 -30.50
CA MET A 402 13.88 18.96 -31.61
C MET A 402 14.24 17.51 -31.34
N GLY A 403 14.81 17.18 -30.16
CA GLY A 403 15.29 15.84 -29.83
C GLY A 403 16.67 15.50 -30.42
N VAL A 404 17.35 16.46 -31.01
CA VAL A 404 18.69 16.27 -31.55
C VAL A 404 19.70 16.35 -30.42
N TYR A 405 20.66 15.41 -30.42
CA TYR A 405 21.76 15.39 -29.44
C TYR A 405 22.47 16.74 -29.37
N SER A 406 22.70 17.22 -28.16
CA SER A 406 23.40 18.48 -27.88
C SER A 406 24.10 18.44 -26.53
N GLU A 407 25.38 18.84 -26.51
CA GLU A 407 26.16 19.13 -25.31
C GLU A 407 26.37 20.64 -25.10
N LYS A 408 25.62 21.46 -25.84
CA LYS A 408 25.72 22.92 -25.67
C LYS A 408 25.13 23.34 -24.33
N PRO A 409 25.87 24.14 -23.52
CA PRO A 409 25.37 24.60 -22.22
C PRO A 409 24.01 25.31 -22.27
N HIS A 410 23.76 26.06 -23.36
CA HIS A 410 22.49 26.75 -23.56
C HIS A 410 21.31 25.77 -23.69
N ASP A 411 21.45 24.73 -24.52
CA ASP A 411 20.39 23.73 -24.74
C ASP A 411 20.11 22.97 -23.43
N TYR A 412 21.16 22.57 -22.71
CA TYR A 412 21.03 21.89 -21.41
C TYR A 412 20.31 22.78 -20.38
N LEU A 413 20.72 24.04 -20.26
CA LEU A 413 20.08 24.97 -19.32
C LEU A 413 18.60 25.20 -19.64
N GLN A 414 18.24 25.33 -20.91
CA GLN A 414 16.84 25.44 -21.32
C GLN A 414 16.04 24.19 -20.98
N LEU A 415 16.58 23.00 -21.27
CA LEU A 415 15.96 21.73 -20.96
C LEU A 415 15.68 21.60 -19.46
N MET A 416 16.69 21.82 -18.61
CA MET A 416 16.54 21.69 -17.16
C MET A 416 15.55 22.70 -16.58
N LYS A 417 15.56 23.95 -17.07
CA LYS A 417 14.56 24.95 -16.68
C LYS A 417 13.14 24.54 -17.05
N ARG A 418 12.95 23.99 -18.26
CA ARG A 418 11.62 23.50 -18.70
C ARG A 418 11.15 22.33 -17.86
N LEU A 419 12.01 21.32 -17.62
CA LEU A 419 11.67 20.18 -16.77
C LEU A 419 11.31 20.62 -15.34
N ARG A 420 12.07 21.56 -14.77
CA ARG A 420 11.76 22.13 -13.45
C ARG A 420 10.43 22.85 -13.45
N SER A 421 10.21 23.77 -14.41
CA SER A 421 8.95 24.51 -14.54
C SER A 421 7.74 23.56 -14.72
N LYS A 422 7.91 22.49 -15.49
CA LYS A 422 6.89 21.46 -15.64
C LYS A 422 6.52 20.85 -14.29
N ILE A 423 7.49 20.41 -13.50
CA ILE A 423 7.23 19.81 -12.17
C ILE A 423 6.61 20.84 -11.22
N ASP A 424 7.13 22.07 -11.18
CA ASP A 424 6.57 23.12 -10.33
C ASP A 424 5.10 23.43 -10.70
N SER A 425 4.72 23.35 -11.98
CA SER A 425 3.34 23.57 -12.44
C SER A 425 2.36 22.47 -12.02
N THR A 426 2.84 21.32 -11.57
CA THR A 426 1.98 20.21 -11.13
C THR A 426 1.39 20.44 -9.73
N ARG A 427 2.03 21.25 -8.88
CA ARG A 427 1.73 21.41 -7.44
C ARG A 427 0.25 21.45 -7.12
N ASP A 428 -0.44 22.40 -7.74
CA ASP A 428 -1.85 22.69 -7.44
C ASP A 428 -2.82 21.88 -8.32
N GLN A 429 -2.29 20.96 -9.12
CA GLN A 429 -3.05 19.98 -9.91
C GLN A 429 -3.03 18.57 -9.31
N LEU A 430 -2.16 18.33 -8.33
CA LEU A 430 -2.09 17.11 -7.56
C LEU A 430 -3.11 17.13 -6.41
N PRO A 431 -3.34 15.99 -5.74
CA PRO A 431 -4.25 15.94 -4.60
C PRO A 431 -3.92 16.97 -3.53
N ALA A 432 -4.85 17.89 -3.26
CA ALA A 432 -4.70 18.89 -2.22
C ALA A 432 -4.56 18.23 -0.83
N PRO A 433 -3.87 18.86 0.13
CA PRO A 433 -3.79 18.36 1.50
C PRO A 433 -5.17 18.33 2.16
N ILE A 434 -5.32 17.47 3.16
CA ILE A 434 -6.49 17.53 4.04
C ILE A 434 -6.10 18.34 5.27
N LEU A 435 -6.86 19.39 5.54
CA LEU A 435 -6.61 20.32 6.63
C LEU A 435 -7.70 20.18 7.70
N LYS A 436 -7.28 20.09 8.96
CA LYS A 436 -8.12 20.28 10.14
C LYS A 436 -7.53 21.45 10.92
N GLU A 437 -8.17 22.59 10.83
CA GLU A 437 -7.66 23.84 11.42
C GLU A 437 -8.38 24.16 12.72
N GLU A 438 -7.63 24.40 13.77
CA GLU A 438 -8.11 24.86 15.07
C GLU A 438 -7.92 26.38 15.19
N SER A 439 -8.92 27.06 15.74
CA SER A 439 -8.83 28.51 15.97
C SER A 439 -7.82 28.84 17.07
N GLU A 440 -7.01 29.88 16.86
CA GLU A 440 -6.01 30.36 17.83
C GLU A 440 -5.00 29.25 18.24
N CYS A 441 -4.53 28.49 17.23
CA CYS A 441 -3.60 27.40 17.42
C CYS A 441 -2.20 27.77 16.90
N GLU A 442 -1.17 27.57 17.73
CA GLU A 442 0.23 27.85 17.40
C GLU A 442 0.97 26.62 16.87
N ILE A 443 0.41 25.42 17.10
CA ILE A 443 1.05 24.14 16.75
C ILE A 443 0.35 23.53 15.54
N GLY A 444 1.14 23.22 14.52
CA GLY A 444 0.69 22.49 13.34
C GLY A 444 1.41 21.15 13.22
N ILE A 445 0.65 20.07 13.00
CA ILE A 445 1.19 18.73 12.69
C ILE A 445 1.02 18.45 11.21
N ILE A 446 2.12 18.14 10.53
CA ILE A 446 2.09 17.65 9.14
C ILE A 446 2.39 16.16 9.16
N TYR A 447 1.53 15.37 8.53
CA TYR A 447 1.67 13.90 8.47
C TYR A 447 1.24 13.37 7.09
N LEU A 448 1.50 12.07 6.83
CA LEU A 448 1.17 11.42 5.56
C LEU A 448 0.89 9.92 5.73
N GLY A 449 0.31 9.33 4.69
CA GLY A 449 0.18 7.89 4.56
C GLY A 449 -0.64 7.24 5.69
N SER A 450 -0.22 6.05 6.11
CA SER A 450 -0.90 5.23 7.13
C SER A 450 -1.04 5.88 8.50
N MET A 451 -0.34 7.00 8.77
CA MET A 451 -0.57 7.78 9.99
C MET A 451 -2.00 8.32 10.10
N GLU A 452 -2.74 8.42 9.00
CA GLU A 452 -4.18 8.73 9.00
C GLU A 452 -4.96 7.84 9.97
N ASN A 453 -4.58 6.58 10.07
CA ASN A 453 -5.25 5.61 10.94
C ASN A 453 -4.99 5.82 12.44
N THR A 454 -4.00 6.66 12.79
CA THR A 454 -3.66 6.98 14.19
C THR A 454 -4.17 8.35 14.63
N ILE A 455 -4.54 9.21 13.67
CA ILE A 455 -4.76 10.63 13.96
C ILE A 455 -5.92 10.88 14.91
N GLN A 456 -6.99 10.06 14.82
CA GLN A 456 -8.13 10.19 15.73
C GLN A 456 -7.75 9.89 17.19
N GLU A 457 -6.92 8.88 17.42
CA GLU A 457 -6.42 8.57 18.77
C GLU A 457 -5.53 9.69 19.30
N ILE A 458 -4.70 10.26 18.42
CA ILE A 458 -3.87 11.43 18.76
C ILE A 458 -4.74 12.63 19.16
N ASP A 459 -5.82 12.89 18.43
CA ASP A 459 -6.76 13.97 18.73
C ASP A 459 -7.36 13.83 20.13
N ASP A 460 -7.89 12.65 20.45
CA ASP A 460 -8.51 12.38 21.75
C ASP A 460 -7.50 12.53 22.89
N ILE A 461 -6.25 12.12 22.67
CA ILE A 461 -5.16 12.32 23.65
C ILE A 461 -4.87 13.81 23.82
N LEU A 462 -4.74 14.56 22.74
CA LEU A 462 -4.46 15.99 22.77
C LEU A 462 -5.59 16.78 23.45
N GLU A 463 -6.85 16.47 23.11
CA GLU A 463 -8.02 17.06 23.77
C GLU A 463 -8.01 16.82 25.28
N SER A 464 -7.63 15.58 25.71
CA SER A 464 -7.53 15.25 27.14
C SER A 464 -6.49 16.08 27.90
N THR A 465 -5.46 16.56 27.20
CA THR A 465 -4.41 17.44 27.73
C THR A 465 -4.74 18.93 27.64
N GLY A 466 -5.81 19.28 26.93
CA GLY A 466 -6.20 20.66 26.63
C GLY A 466 -5.32 21.35 25.58
N LEU A 467 -4.49 20.59 24.87
CA LEU A 467 -3.62 21.11 23.80
C LEU A 467 -4.39 21.15 22.47
N LYS A 468 -4.46 22.35 21.88
CA LYS A 468 -5.02 22.53 20.53
C LYS A 468 -3.94 22.38 19.48
N VAL A 469 -4.23 21.60 18.45
CA VAL A 469 -3.31 21.31 17.35
C VAL A 469 -4.04 21.32 16.03
N SER A 470 -3.54 22.11 15.08
CA SER A 470 -3.99 22.03 13.69
C SER A 470 -3.28 20.89 12.96
N GLN A 471 -3.93 20.32 11.96
CA GLN A 471 -3.40 19.17 11.24
C GLN A 471 -3.42 19.40 9.74
N CYS A 472 -2.38 18.92 9.08
CA CYS A 472 -2.24 18.94 7.63
C CYS A 472 -1.77 17.57 7.16
N ARG A 473 -2.64 16.83 6.48
CA ARG A 473 -2.24 15.59 5.82
C ARG A 473 -1.72 15.86 4.43
N LEU A 474 -0.43 15.61 4.22
CA LEU A 474 0.22 15.66 2.92
C LEU A 474 -0.25 14.46 2.06
N ARG A 475 -0.76 14.73 0.85
CA ARG A 475 -1.25 13.70 -0.07
C ARG A 475 -0.38 13.54 -1.32
N ALA A 476 0.43 14.53 -1.65
CA ALA A 476 1.33 14.48 -2.79
C ALA A 476 2.54 15.41 -2.65
N LEU A 477 3.59 15.12 -3.40
CA LEU A 477 4.70 16.01 -3.72
C LEU A 477 4.78 16.19 -5.26
N PRO A 478 5.20 17.37 -5.76
CA PRO A 478 5.54 18.61 -5.03
C PRO A 478 4.41 19.09 -4.13
N ALA A 479 4.77 19.67 -3.00
CA ALA A 479 3.81 20.09 -1.98
C ALA A 479 2.84 21.16 -2.51
N HIS A 480 1.54 20.97 -2.36
CA HIS A 480 0.49 21.92 -2.74
C HIS A 480 0.68 23.26 -2.03
N SER A 481 0.31 24.37 -2.67
CA SER A 481 0.49 25.72 -2.12
C SER A 481 -0.20 25.96 -0.77
N GLU A 482 -1.27 25.23 -0.45
CA GLU A 482 -1.94 25.30 0.86
C GLU A 482 -1.04 24.83 2.02
N ILE A 483 -0.05 23.99 1.78
CA ILE A 483 0.89 23.54 2.81
C ILE A 483 1.82 24.67 3.24
N GLU A 484 2.29 25.50 2.31
CA GLU A 484 3.07 26.68 2.65
C GLU A 484 2.27 27.63 3.55
N LYS A 485 1.02 27.88 3.18
CA LYS A 485 0.10 28.72 3.98
C LYS A 485 -0.18 28.12 5.35
N PHE A 486 -0.25 26.77 5.45
CA PHE A 486 -0.40 26.08 6.72
C PHE A 486 0.84 26.29 7.60
N ILE A 487 2.04 26.12 7.03
CA ILE A 487 3.31 26.36 7.76
C ILE A 487 3.42 27.82 8.23
N GLU A 488 3.09 28.78 7.38
CA GLU A 488 3.17 30.21 7.71
C GLU A 488 2.23 30.64 8.86
N ARG A 489 1.13 29.92 9.06
CA ARG A 489 0.15 30.20 10.13
C ARG A 489 0.53 29.64 11.50
N HIS A 490 1.48 28.72 11.57
CA HIS A 490 1.86 28.05 12.79
C HIS A 490 3.31 28.39 13.17
N GLN A 491 3.56 28.55 14.47
CA GLN A 491 4.91 28.91 14.97
C GLN A 491 5.78 27.66 15.17
N THR A 492 5.16 26.51 15.33
CA THR A 492 5.81 25.21 15.57
C THR A 492 5.08 24.10 14.83
#